data_028e1616c3aa4b3ca06c7fd7f45b7784
#
_entry.id   028e1616c3aa4b3ca06c7fd7f45b7784
#
_cell.length_a   1.000
_cell.length_b   1.000
_cell.length_c   1.000
_cell.angle_alpha   90.00
_cell.angle_beta   90.00
_cell.angle_gamma   90.00
#
_symmetry.space_group_name_H-M   'P 1'
#
loop_
_entity.id
_entity.type
_entity.pdbx_description
1 polymer ?
#
loop_
_entity_poly.entity_id
_entity_poly.type
_entity_poly.pdbx_seq_one_letter_code
_entity_poly.pdbx_strand_id
1 'polypeptide(L)'
;DDTDVGSTGETADHEDADSGNLHLEGGKITIHTAGIAAKGVKSEGDLIVKGGMIDITTTGKGKWDDEDLKTKAAACIGSDAKVVISAGPLTLTSTGAGGKGINCDAEFELAGGEVTIVTQGALYYHNGTTENTNYTGNTDNVNSDYYSSSKGVKADGAITITGGKISVTTAGRNAEGIESKT
;
A
#
# COMPACT_ATOMS: atom_id res chain seq x y z
N ASP A 1 5.15 60.37 -16.92
CA ASP A 1 3.86 59.84 -16.51
C ASP A 1 3.97 58.31 -16.49
N ASP A 2 4.19 57.85 -15.29
CA ASP A 2 4.46 56.46 -14.97
C ASP A 2 3.12 55.75 -14.66
N THR A 3 2.67 54.89 -15.54
CA THR A 3 1.50 54.03 -15.28
C THR A 3 1.97 52.67 -14.93
N ASP A 4 2.12 52.42 -13.64
CA ASP A 4 2.27 51.14 -12.99
C ASP A 4 1.09 50.22 -13.37
N VAL A 5 1.34 49.20 -14.17
CA VAL A 5 0.39 48.13 -14.45
C VAL A 5 0.67 47.02 -13.45
N GLY A 6 -0.05 47.07 -12.34
CA GLY A 6 -0.05 46.01 -11.36
C GLY A 6 -0.38 44.68 -11.99
N SER A 7 0.62 43.81 -12.06
CA SER A 7 0.45 42.39 -12.39
C SER A 7 -0.15 41.69 -11.18
N THR A 8 -1.47 41.57 -11.14
CA THR A 8 -2.14 40.62 -10.27
C THR A 8 -2.25 39.26 -10.99
N GLY A 9 -1.11 38.59 -11.10
CA GLY A 9 -1.08 37.21 -11.52
C GLY A 9 -1.09 36.28 -10.28
N GLU A 10 -2.18 36.24 -9.55
CA GLU A 10 -2.47 35.05 -8.74
C GLU A 10 -2.87 33.97 -9.73
N THR A 11 -1.91 33.13 -10.11
CA THR A 11 -2.23 31.79 -10.58
C THR A 11 -2.79 31.07 -9.39
N ALA A 12 -4.12 30.96 -9.32
CA ALA A 12 -4.73 29.94 -8.48
C ALA A 12 -4.08 28.62 -8.88
N ASP A 13 -3.34 27.98 -7.95
CA ASP A 13 -2.97 26.58 -8.08
C ASP A 13 -4.29 25.81 -8.19
N HIS A 14 -4.70 25.53 -9.42
CA HIS A 14 -5.63 24.45 -9.68
C HIS A 14 -4.87 23.19 -9.31
N GLU A 15 -5.03 22.75 -8.06
CA GLU A 15 -4.75 21.35 -7.75
C GLU A 15 -5.65 20.56 -8.68
N ASP A 16 -5.04 19.95 -9.70
CA ASP A 16 -5.73 19.10 -10.64
C ASP A 16 -6.33 17.95 -9.83
N ALA A 17 -7.62 17.69 -9.96
CA ALA A 17 -8.31 16.63 -9.24
C ALA A 17 -7.70 15.23 -9.50
N ASP A 18 -6.85 15.12 -10.52
CA ASP A 18 -6.08 13.92 -10.85
C ASP A 18 -4.64 13.95 -10.32
N SER A 19 -4.26 14.97 -9.54
CA SER A 19 -2.90 15.08 -8.97
C SER A 19 -2.62 13.89 -8.05
N GLY A 20 -1.50 13.22 -8.29
CA GLY A 20 -1.08 12.04 -7.54
C GLY A 20 -1.78 10.74 -7.89
N ASN A 21 -2.77 10.73 -8.77
CA ASN A 21 -3.43 9.51 -9.24
C ASN A 21 -2.53 8.67 -10.15
N LEU A 22 -2.65 7.36 -10.06
CA LEU A 22 -1.93 6.41 -10.90
C LEU A 22 -2.89 5.47 -11.62
N HIS A 23 -2.84 5.48 -12.94
CA HIS A 23 -3.66 4.63 -13.80
C HIS A 23 -2.80 3.57 -14.48
N LEU A 24 -3.12 2.30 -14.28
CA LEU A 24 -2.52 1.15 -14.95
C LEU A 24 -3.54 0.57 -15.92
N GLU A 25 -3.45 0.93 -17.19
CA GLU A 25 -4.48 0.63 -18.18
C GLU A 25 -4.16 -0.60 -19.04
N GLY A 26 -2.91 -1.09 -19.01
CA GLY A 26 -2.51 -2.25 -19.80
C GLY A 26 -1.01 -2.53 -19.77
N GLY A 27 -0.56 -3.37 -20.69
CA GLY A 27 0.84 -3.76 -20.81
C GLY A 27 1.27 -4.85 -19.84
N LYS A 28 2.58 -5.09 -19.78
CA LYS A 28 3.21 -6.02 -18.84
C LYS A 28 4.14 -5.24 -17.91
N ILE A 29 3.86 -5.34 -16.62
CA ILE A 29 4.62 -4.66 -15.57
C ILE A 29 5.23 -5.74 -14.67
N THR A 30 6.55 -5.71 -14.51
CA THR A 30 7.26 -6.60 -13.58
C THR A 30 8.14 -5.75 -12.69
N ILE A 31 7.93 -5.83 -11.38
CA ILE A 31 8.63 -5.00 -10.39
C ILE A 31 9.21 -5.89 -9.29
N HIS A 32 10.47 -5.63 -8.95
CA HIS A 32 11.13 -6.21 -7.79
C HIS A 32 11.68 -5.10 -6.90
N THR A 33 11.29 -5.09 -5.63
CA THR A 33 11.84 -4.16 -4.65
C THR A 33 12.40 -4.91 -3.44
N ALA A 34 13.52 -4.43 -2.90
CA ALA A 34 14.15 -5.01 -1.70
C ALA A 34 14.42 -3.97 -0.62
N GLY A 35 14.09 -2.70 -0.88
CA GLY A 35 14.32 -1.60 0.05
C GLY A 35 13.43 -1.69 1.30
N ILE A 36 13.93 -1.17 2.40
CA ILE A 36 13.18 -1.07 3.67
C ILE A 36 11.96 -0.16 3.45
N ALA A 37 10.78 -0.60 3.85
CA ALA A 37 9.50 0.05 3.65
C ALA A 37 9.18 0.44 2.19
N ALA A 38 9.87 -0.18 1.22
CA ALA A 38 9.66 0.10 -0.20
C ALA A 38 8.28 -0.35 -0.68
N LYS A 39 7.75 0.37 -1.65
CA LYS A 39 6.55 -0.01 -2.39
C LYS A 39 6.93 -0.41 -3.81
N GLY A 40 6.31 -1.45 -4.35
CA GLY A 40 6.44 -1.78 -5.77
C GLY A 40 5.81 -0.69 -6.62
N VAL A 41 4.56 -0.39 -6.36
CA VAL A 41 3.82 0.76 -6.93
C VAL A 41 3.33 1.62 -5.79
N LYS A 42 3.48 2.95 -5.91
CA LYS A 42 2.99 3.93 -4.93
C LYS A 42 2.23 5.03 -5.65
N SER A 43 1.10 5.41 -5.10
CA SER A 43 0.27 6.54 -5.52
C SER A 43 -0.02 7.41 -4.30
N GLU A 44 0.05 8.71 -4.42
CA GLU A 44 -0.41 9.67 -3.41
C GLU A 44 -1.92 9.87 -3.48
N GLY A 45 -2.47 9.85 -4.70
CA GLY A 45 -3.90 9.80 -4.96
C GLY A 45 -4.39 8.37 -5.23
N ASP A 46 -5.47 8.26 -5.98
CA ASP A 46 -6.08 6.99 -6.35
C ASP A 46 -5.16 6.11 -7.21
N LEU A 47 -5.17 4.82 -6.94
CA LEU A 47 -4.55 3.83 -7.81
C LEU A 47 -5.63 3.01 -8.50
N ILE A 48 -5.69 3.11 -9.82
CA ILE A 48 -6.73 2.49 -10.64
C ILE A 48 -6.10 1.53 -11.64
N VAL A 49 -6.43 0.23 -11.53
CA VAL A 49 -5.98 -0.82 -12.44
C VAL A 49 -7.14 -1.20 -13.37
N LYS A 50 -7.00 -0.87 -14.64
CA LYS A 50 -7.98 -1.15 -15.70
C LYS A 50 -7.55 -2.26 -16.64
N GLY A 51 -6.31 -2.78 -16.50
CA GLY A 51 -5.79 -3.84 -17.33
C GLY A 51 -4.30 -4.09 -17.16
N GLY A 52 -3.79 -4.99 -18.00
CA GLY A 52 -2.38 -5.39 -17.99
C GLY A 52 -2.11 -6.65 -17.18
N MET A 53 -0.89 -7.15 -17.35
CA MET A 53 -0.32 -8.25 -16.56
C MET A 53 0.67 -7.63 -15.57
N ILE A 54 0.39 -7.71 -14.29
CA ILE A 54 1.16 -7.05 -13.24
C ILE A 54 1.73 -8.10 -12.30
N ASP A 55 3.06 -8.13 -12.18
CA ASP A 55 3.79 -9.01 -11.30
C ASP A 55 4.72 -8.18 -10.40
N ILE A 56 4.45 -8.15 -9.11
CA ILE A 56 5.22 -7.36 -8.15
C ILE A 56 5.71 -8.25 -7.02
N THR A 57 7.01 -8.23 -6.80
CA THR A 57 7.64 -8.86 -5.65
C THR A 57 8.36 -7.83 -4.79
N THR A 58 8.07 -7.81 -3.49
CA THR A 58 8.83 -7.05 -2.50
C THR A 58 9.41 -7.95 -1.42
N THR A 59 10.69 -7.77 -1.12
CA THR A 59 11.39 -8.50 -0.06
C THR A 59 11.78 -7.59 1.11
N GLY A 60 11.53 -6.30 0.98
CA GLY A 60 11.82 -5.31 2.01
C GLY A 60 11.00 -5.53 3.27
N LYS A 61 11.63 -5.34 4.43
CA LYS A 61 10.95 -5.29 5.73
C LYS A 61 10.30 -3.94 5.98
N GLY A 62 9.45 -3.85 7.00
CA GLY A 62 8.99 -2.58 7.55
C GLY A 62 10.13 -1.76 8.15
N LYS A 63 9.86 -0.52 8.50
CA LYS A 63 10.74 0.37 9.27
C LYS A 63 9.94 1.09 10.36
N TRP A 64 10.61 1.52 11.39
CA TRP A 64 10.12 2.55 12.29
C TRP A 64 10.33 3.93 11.67
N ASP A 65 9.36 4.79 11.78
CA ASP A 65 9.42 6.18 11.36
C ASP A 65 9.43 7.06 12.60
N ASP A 66 10.56 7.74 12.86
CA ASP A 66 10.74 8.56 14.05
C ASP A 66 9.97 9.89 13.98
N GLU A 67 9.57 10.33 12.79
CA GLU A 67 8.77 11.55 12.61
C GLU A 67 7.30 11.28 12.90
N ASP A 68 6.77 10.19 12.34
CA ASP A 68 5.37 9.79 12.51
C ASP A 68 5.13 8.92 13.76
N LEU A 69 6.19 8.48 14.44
CA LEU A 69 6.17 7.56 15.58
C LEU A 69 5.36 6.29 15.31
N LYS A 70 5.50 5.73 14.11
CA LYS A 70 4.80 4.53 13.67
C LYS A 70 5.61 3.66 12.71
N THR A 71 5.21 2.42 12.58
CA THR A 71 5.81 1.51 11.61
C THR A 71 5.27 1.78 10.20
N LYS A 72 6.16 1.84 9.22
CA LYS A 72 5.84 1.87 7.79
C LYS A 72 6.12 0.49 7.19
N ALA A 73 5.15 -0.10 6.53
CA ALA A 73 5.29 -1.40 5.89
C ALA A 73 5.91 -1.31 4.49
N ALA A 74 6.64 -2.34 4.06
CA ALA A 74 6.82 -2.58 2.63
C ALA A 74 5.51 -3.13 2.05
N ALA A 75 5.22 -2.85 0.77
CA ALA A 75 4.02 -3.37 0.10
C ALA A 75 4.24 -3.53 -1.40
N CYS A 76 3.55 -4.48 -2.03
CA CYS A 76 3.57 -4.55 -3.49
C CYS A 76 2.86 -3.34 -4.09
N ILE A 77 1.68 -3.02 -3.57
CA ILE A 77 0.90 -1.83 -3.95
C ILE A 77 0.64 -0.98 -2.70
N GLY A 78 0.91 0.32 -2.79
CA GLY A 78 0.59 1.31 -1.78
C GLY A 78 -0.16 2.49 -2.38
N SER A 79 -1.19 3.00 -1.70
CA SER A 79 -1.87 4.23 -2.05
C SER A 79 -2.21 5.01 -0.77
N ASP A 80 -2.05 6.32 -0.80
CA ASP A 80 -2.49 7.19 0.30
C ASP A 80 -4.00 7.53 0.17
N ALA A 81 -4.62 7.09 -0.93
CA ALA A 81 -6.05 7.16 -1.16
C ALA A 81 -6.62 5.74 -1.43
N LYS A 82 -7.54 5.59 -2.35
CA LYS A 82 -8.17 4.30 -2.66
C LYS A 82 -7.40 3.50 -3.70
N VAL A 83 -7.65 2.19 -3.71
CA VAL A 83 -7.20 1.27 -4.76
C VAL A 83 -8.42 0.64 -5.41
N VAL A 84 -8.53 0.74 -6.74
CA VAL A 84 -9.58 0.12 -7.54
C VAL A 84 -8.96 -0.82 -8.55
N ILE A 85 -9.41 -2.07 -8.57
CA ILE A 85 -8.98 -3.08 -9.56
C ILE A 85 -10.20 -3.56 -10.33
N SER A 86 -10.24 -3.30 -11.63
CA SER A 86 -11.33 -3.70 -12.52
C SER A 86 -10.92 -4.73 -13.57
N ALA A 87 -9.62 -4.97 -13.76
CA ALA A 87 -9.09 -5.97 -14.67
C ALA A 87 -7.67 -6.42 -14.23
N GLY A 88 -7.14 -7.44 -14.84
CA GLY A 88 -5.81 -8.00 -14.54
C GLY A 88 -5.66 -9.36 -15.22
N PRO A 89 -4.54 -10.07 -15.06
CA PRO A 89 -4.07 -10.61 -13.78
C PRO A 89 -3.04 -9.79 -13.04
N LEU A 90 -3.15 -9.81 -11.69
CA LEU A 90 -2.16 -9.27 -10.76
C LEU A 90 -1.59 -10.41 -9.90
N THR A 91 -0.27 -10.49 -9.81
CA THR A 91 0.45 -11.38 -8.89
C THR A 91 1.31 -10.53 -7.95
N LEU A 92 1.03 -10.59 -6.66
CA LEU A 92 1.66 -9.77 -5.64
C LEU A 92 2.30 -10.64 -4.59
N THR A 93 3.63 -10.58 -4.44
CA THR A 93 4.38 -11.36 -3.47
C THR A 93 5.15 -10.46 -2.52
N SER A 94 4.92 -10.58 -1.21
CA SER A 94 5.65 -9.84 -0.18
C SER A 94 6.21 -10.81 0.86
N THR A 95 7.56 -10.82 1.02
CA THR A 95 8.26 -11.76 1.89
C THR A 95 8.97 -11.11 3.07
N GLY A 96 9.09 -9.79 3.08
CA GLY A 96 9.73 -9.06 4.17
C GLY A 96 8.86 -8.98 5.43
N ALA A 97 9.50 -8.84 6.59
CA ALA A 97 8.81 -8.69 7.87
C ALA A 97 7.84 -7.50 7.86
N GLY A 98 6.58 -7.72 8.23
CA GLY A 98 5.53 -6.73 8.23
C GLY A 98 5.02 -6.32 6.85
N GLY A 99 5.42 -7.04 5.79
CA GLY A 99 5.09 -6.71 4.41
C GLY A 99 3.62 -6.94 4.05
N LYS A 100 3.14 -6.24 3.04
CA LYS A 100 1.75 -6.29 2.57
C LYS A 100 1.68 -6.53 1.08
N GLY A 101 0.59 -7.18 0.63
CA GLY A 101 0.25 -7.23 -0.79
C GLY A 101 -0.26 -5.87 -1.26
N ILE A 102 -1.40 -5.43 -0.74
CA ILE A 102 -2.00 -4.13 -0.99
C ILE A 102 -2.17 -3.40 0.34
N ASN A 103 -1.78 -2.13 0.38
CA ASN A 103 -2.00 -1.23 1.51
C ASN A 103 -2.53 0.11 1.00
N CYS A 104 -3.75 0.48 1.36
CA CYS A 104 -4.34 1.77 1.02
C CYS A 104 -4.91 2.45 2.27
N ASP A 105 -4.83 3.77 2.28
CA ASP A 105 -5.24 4.59 3.41
C ASP A 105 -6.73 5.00 3.31
N ALA A 106 -7.39 4.66 2.20
CA ALA A 106 -8.84 4.79 2.02
C ALA A 106 -9.45 3.42 1.62
N GLU A 107 -10.39 3.41 0.67
CA GLU A 107 -11.14 2.21 0.27
C GLU A 107 -10.35 1.29 -0.67
N PHE A 108 -10.65 0.01 -0.62
CA PHE A 108 -10.26 -0.96 -1.63
C PHE A 108 -11.48 -1.51 -2.36
N GLU A 109 -11.44 -1.47 -3.70
CA GLU A 109 -12.47 -2.06 -4.55
C GLU A 109 -11.88 -3.07 -5.53
N LEU A 110 -12.46 -4.27 -5.57
CA LEU A 110 -12.25 -5.25 -6.62
C LEU A 110 -13.56 -5.40 -7.43
N ALA A 111 -13.58 -4.81 -8.61
CA ALA A 111 -14.70 -4.86 -9.54
C ALA A 111 -14.51 -5.91 -10.65
N GLY A 112 -13.28 -6.39 -10.87
CA GLY A 112 -12.96 -7.39 -11.90
C GLY A 112 -11.52 -7.85 -11.86
N GLY A 113 -11.13 -8.72 -12.81
CA GLY A 113 -9.77 -9.27 -12.91
C GLY A 113 -9.50 -10.44 -11.97
N GLU A 114 -8.27 -10.92 -11.97
CA GLU A 114 -7.77 -11.96 -11.08
C GLU A 114 -6.60 -11.43 -10.27
N VAL A 115 -6.68 -11.49 -8.95
CA VAL A 115 -5.66 -11.01 -8.03
C VAL A 115 -5.16 -12.17 -7.17
N THR A 116 -3.88 -12.48 -7.27
CA THR A 116 -3.20 -13.47 -6.43
C THR A 116 -2.21 -12.77 -5.53
N ILE A 117 -2.35 -12.94 -4.23
CA ILE A 117 -1.50 -12.31 -3.21
C ILE A 117 -0.89 -13.39 -2.33
N VAL A 118 0.43 -13.30 -2.15
CA VAL A 118 1.19 -14.13 -1.20
C VAL A 118 1.99 -13.21 -0.29
N THR A 119 1.75 -13.29 1.02
CA THR A 119 2.55 -12.60 2.02
C THR A 119 3.08 -13.58 3.05
N GLN A 120 4.40 -13.60 3.26
CA GLN A 120 5.09 -14.61 4.07
C GLN A 120 6.05 -14.01 5.12
N GLY A 121 6.02 -12.70 5.30
CA GLY A 121 6.89 -12.01 6.24
C GLY A 121 6.51 -12.30 7.70
N ALA A 122 7.51 -12.37 8.57
CA ALA A 122 7.29 -12.40 10.02
C ALA A 122 6.71 -11.07 10.53
N LEU A 123 6.28 -11.04 11.78
CA LEU A 123 5.86 -9.79 12.42
C LEU A 123 7.07 -8.87 12.61
N TYR A 124 6.99 -7.67 12.07
CA TYR A 124 7.90 -6.57 12.35
C TYR A 124 7.44 -5.84 13.62
N TYR A 125 8.36 -5.56 14.52
CA TYR A 125 8.08 -4.83 15.75
C TYR A 125 9.21 -3.82 16.05
N HIS A 126 8.86 -2.67 16.60
CA HIS A 126 9.79 -1.66 17.09
C HIS A 126 9.28 -1.10 18.43
N ASN A 127 10.12 -1.05 19.44
CA ASN A 127 9.72 -0.57 20.77
C ASN A 127 10.04 0.91 21.02
N GLY A 128 10.25 1.68 19.98
CA GLY A 128 10.72 3.07 20.04
C GLY A 128 12.25 3.20 20.04
N THR A 129 12.98 2.11 20.26
CA THR A 129 14.46 2.13 20.33
C THR A 129 15.09 0.98 19.54
N THR A 130 14.46 -0.20 19.57
CA THR A 130 15.01 -1.43 19.00
C THR A 130 14.04 -2.10 18.07
N GLU A 131 14.54 -2.50 16.93
CA GLU A 131 13.85 -3.25 15.90
C GLU A 131 13.88 -4.76 16.16
N ASN A 132 12.78 -5.45 15.85
CA ASN A 132 12.72 -6.90 15.77
C ASN A 132 11.93 -7.33 14.53
N THR A 133 12.61 -7.98 13.61
CA THR A 133 12.04 -8.44 12.32
C THR A 133 11.43 -9.85 12.38
N ASN A 134 11.42 -10.48 13.54
CA ASN A 134 10.81 -11.77 13.80
C ASN A 134 10.21 -11.81 15.21
N TYR A 135 9.37 -10.82 15.50
CA TYR A 135 8.80 -10.69 16.83
C TYR A 135 7.80 -11.83 17.14
N THR A 136 8.01 -12.49 18.25
CA THR A 136 7.18 -13.62 18.71
C THR A 136 6.41 -13.33 20.00
N GLY A 137 6.56 -12.13 20.56
CA GLY A 137 5.86 -11.71 21.77
C GLY A 137 4.37 -11.46 21.53
N ASN A 138 3.61 -11.27 22.62
CA ASN A 138 2.20 -10.91 22.57
C ASN A 138 2.03 -9.44 22.13
N THR A 139 1.04 -9.18 21.30
CA THR A 139 0.71 -7.82 20.82
C THR A 139 -0.65 -7.31 21.33
N ASP A 140 -1.39 -8.06 22.15
CA ASP A 140 -2.75 -7.71 22.57
C ASP A 140 -2.85 -6.36 23.28
N ASN A 141 -1.78 -5.95 23.96
CA ASN A 141 -1.70 -4.66 24.65
C ASN A 141 -0.62 -3.74 24.07
N VAL A 142 -0.15 -4.03 22.85
CA VAL A 142 0.84 -3.21 22.15
C VAL A 142 0.10 -2.28 21.21
N ASN A 143 0.42 -0.98 21.24
CA ASN A 143 -0.10 -0.05 20.28
C ASN A 143 0.27 -0.52 18.85
N SER A 144 -0.71 -0.53 17.96
CA SER A 144 -0.56 -0.97 16.56
C SER A 144 0.48 -0.18 15.77
N ASP A 145 0.84 1.02 16.22
CA ASP A 145 1.90 1.83 15.61
C ASP A 145 3.29 1.21 15.77
N TYR A 146 3.48 0.37 16.78
CA TYR A 146 4.77 -0.27 17.06
C TYR A 146 5.02 -1.54 16.24
N TYR A 147 4.03 -2.08 15.55
CA TYR A 147 4.23 -3.31 14.78
C TYR A 147 3.53 -3.30 13.42
N SER A 148 4.00 -4.17 12.56
CA SER A 148 3.36 -4.47 11.27
C SER A 148 3.36 -5.98 11.04
N SER A 149 2.18 -6.56 10.81
CA SER A 149 2.01 -7.96 10.42
C SER A 149 1.87 -8.10 8.90
N SER A 150 2.09 -9.31 8.40
CA SER A 150 1.83 -9.63 6.99
C SER A 150 0.33 -9.58 6.70
N LYS A 151 -0.07 -8.82 5.68
CA LYS A 151 -1.46 -8.72 5.24
C LYS A 151 -1.57 -8.86 3.74
N GLY A 152 -2.59 -9.58 3.27
CA GLY A 152 -2.87 -9.63 1.85
C GLY A 152 -3.37 -8.27 1.35
N VAL A 153 -4.53 -7.85 1.82
CA VAL A 153 -5.10 -6.53 1.59
C VAL A 153 -5.33 -5.85 2.93
N LYS A 154 -4.84 -4.63 3.08
CA LYS A 154 -5.18 -3.74 4.18
C LYS A 154 -5.74 -2.44 3.61
N ALA A 155 -6.92 -2.06 4.02
CA ALA A 155 -7.53 -0.77 3.75
C ALA A 155 -7.91 -0.09 5.07
N ASP A 156 -7.67 1.21 5.18
CA ASP A 156 -8.13 1.98 6.34
C ASP A 156 -9.61 2.35 6.19
N GLY A 157 -10.15 2.35 4.95
CA GLY A 157 -11.56 2.47 4.62
C GLY A 157 -12.24 1.14 4.28
N ALA A 158 -13.42 1.22 3.68
CA ALA A 158 -14.23 0.07 3.31
C ALA A 158 -13.56 -0.82 2.25
N ILE A 159 -13.83 -2.11 2.31
CA ILE A 159 -13.43 -3.08 1.29
C ILE A 159 -14.67 -3.60 0.57
N THR A 160 -14.72 -3.42 -0.74
CA THR A 160 -15.83 -3.84 -1.59
C THR A 160 -15.34 -4.78 -2.69
N ILE A 161 -15.95 -5.95 -2.80
CA ILE A 161 -15.67 -6.93 -3.86
C ILE A 161 -16.97 -7.20 -4.60
N THR A 162 -17.09 -6.63 -5.81
CA THR A 162 -18.28 -6.75 -6.66
C THR A 162 -18.08 -7.68 -7.85
N GLY A 163 -16.81 -8.02 -8.15
CA GLY A 163 -16.49 -8.89 -9.27
C GLY A 163 -15.07 -9.42 -9.18
N GLY A 164 -14.64 -10.13 -10.23
CA GLY A 164 -13.29 -10.69 -10.31
C GLY A 164 -13.06 -11.90 -9.39
N LYS A 165 -11.79 -12.23 -9.18
CA LYS A 165 -11.32 -13.31 -8.31
C LYS A 165 -10.14 -12.81 -7.48
N ILE A 166 -10.17 -13.03 -6.19
CA ILE A 166 -9.04 -12.78 -5.30
C ILE A 166 -8.65 -14.07 -4.58
N SER A 167 -7.35 -14.39 -4.61
CA SER A 167 -6.74 -15.47 -3.85
C SER A 167 -5.66 -14.89 -2.95
N VAL A 168 -5.78 -15.11 -1.66
CA VAL A 168 -4.84 -14.57 -0.68
C VAL A 168 -4.27 -15.71 0.15
N THR A 169 -2.95 -15.80 0.21
CA THR A 169 -2.20 -16.65 1.11
C THR A 169 -1.33 -15.80 2.01
N THR A 170 -1.54 -15.87 3.30
CA THR A 170 -0.73 -15.17 4.29
C THR A 170 -0.08 -16.16 5.25
N ALA A 171 1.12 -15.85 5.71
CA ALA A 171 1.80 -16.55 6.78
C ALA A 171 2.51 -15.55 7.70
N GLY A 172 2.70 -15.99 8.94
CA GLY A 172 3.31 -15.16 9.98
C GLY A 172 2.35 -14.89 11.13
N ARG A 173 2.91 -14.34 12.21
CA ARG A 173 2.12 -13.98 13.38
C ARG A 173 1.23 -12.77 13.08
N ASN A 174 -0.02 -12.80 13.54
CA ASN A 174 -1.03 -11.77 13.31
C ASN A 174 -1.24 -11.46 11.80
N ALA A 175 -1.01 -12.45 10.93
CA ALA A 175 -1.26 -12.30 9.51
C ALA A 175 -2.75 -12.34 9.22
N GLU A 176 -3.24 -11.39 8.43
CA GLU A 176 -4.62 -11.36 7.95
C GLU A 176 -4.66 -11.40 6.41
N GLY A 177 -5.61 -12.16 5.88
CA GLY A 177 -5.84 -12.20 4.44
C GLY A 177 -6.34 -10.86 3.91
N ILE A 178 -7.44 -10.37 4.48
CA ILE A 178 -8.10 -9.12 4.10
C ILE A 178 -8.53 -8.42 5.38
N GLU A 179 -8.12 -7.16 5.54
CA GLU A 179 -8.43 -6.33 6.71
C GLU A 179 -8.97 -4.97 6.28
N SER A 180 -10.14 -4.60 6.79
CA SER A 180 -10.66 -3.22 6.81
C SER A 180 -10.57 -2.70 8.24
N LYS A 181 -10.24 -1.42 8.42
CA LYS A 181 -10.17 -0.77 9.73
C LYS A 181 -11.39 0.07 10.07
N THR A 182 -12.41 0.08 9.22
CA THR A 182 -13.69 0.76 9.49
C THR A 182 -14.75 -0.20 9.99
#